data_eed447a2d3c08685a0e6140721ddeb4e
#
_entry.id   eed447a2d3c08685a0e6140721ddeb4e
#
_cell.length_a   1.000
_cell.length_b   1.000
_cell.length_c   1.000
_cell.angle_alpha   90.00
_cell.angle_beta   90.00
_cell.angle_gamma   90.00
#
_symmetry.space_group_name_H-M   'P 1'
#
loop_
_entity.id
_entity.type
_entity.pdbx_description
1 polymer ?
#
loop_
_entity_poly.entity_id
_entity_poly.type
_entity_poly.pdbx_seq_one_letter_code
_entity_poly.pdbx_strand_id
1 'polypeptide(L)' 'MAVKPKTHTGDDVVALRKKLNLNQSEFWSPLGVTQSGGSRYESGRKIPRPVQKLLAIAYGTEKQAEAMVESLRKRDT' A
#
# COMPACT_ATOMS: atom_id res chain seq x y z
N MET A 1 19.70 -2.75 11.95
CA MET A 1 18.57 -3.68 12.00
C MET A 1 17.63 -3.41 10.83
N ALA A 2 17.43 -4.39 9.98
CA ALA A 2 16.56 -4.20 8.83
C ALA A 2 15.11 -4.16 9.30
N VAL A 3 14.45 -3.04 9.07
CA VAL A 3 13.02 -2.93 9.34
C VAL A 3 12.31 -3.54 8.14
N LYS A 4 11.66 -4.66 8.35
CA LYS A 4 10.83 -5.25 7.30
C LYS A 4 9.62 -4.36 7.08
N PRO A 5 9.35 -3.94 5.84
CA PRO A 5 8.14 -3.21 5.57
C PRO A 5 6.94 -4.09 5.92
N LYS A 6 5.95 -3.48 6.54
CA LYS A 6 4.73 -4.19 6.90
C LYS A 6 4.02 -4.64 5.62
N THR A 7 3.70 -5.93 5.57
CA THR A 7 2.90 -6.47 4.47
C THR A 7 1.43 -6.33 4.82
N HIS A 8 0.69 -5.64 3.97
CA HIS A 8 -0.74 -5.43 4.18
C HIS A 8 -1.54 -6.61 3.63
N THR A 9 -2.50 -7.08 4.42
CA THR A 9 -3.51 -8.02 3.95
C THR A 9 -4.74 -7.23 3.53
N GLY A 10 -5.72 -7.90 2.91
CA GLY A 10 -6.98 -7.26 2.57
C GLY A 10 -7.68 -6.67 3.79
N ASP A 11 -7.68 -7.41 4.90
CA ASP A 11 -8.29 -6.92 6.14
C ASP A 11 -7.57 -5.69 6.69
N ASP A 12 -6.25 -5.67 6.61
CA ASP A 12 -5.46 -4.51 7.03
C ASP A 12 -5.83 -3.27 6.22
N VAL A 13 -6.00 -3.46 4.91
CA VAL A 13 -6.33 -2.37 4.01
C VAL A 13 -7.73 -1.84 4.29
N VAL A 14 -8.70 -2.72 4.51
CA VAL A 14 -10.07 -2.30 4.84
C VAL A 14 -10.06 -1.48 6.13
N ALA A 15 -9.35 -1.94 7.15
CA ALA A 15 -9.25 -1.23 8.42
C ALA A 15 -8.62 0.16 8.23
N LEU A 16 -7.53 0.21 7.46
CA LEU A 16 -6.84 1.46 7.17
C LEU A 16 -7.73 2.43 6.40
N ARG A 17 -8.40 1.93 5.37
CA ARG A 17 -9.27 2.73 4.53
C ARG A 17 -10.42 3.34 5.35
N LYS A 18 -11.03 2.54 6.21
CA LYS A 18 -12.11 3.01 7.08
C LYS A 18 -11.62 4.05 8.09
N LYS A 19 -10.43 3.82 8.62
CA LYS A 19 -9.81 4.76 9.55
C LYS A 19 -9.59 6.12 8.90
N LEU A 20 -9.23 6.13 7.61
CA LEU A 20 -9.01 7.35 6.85
C LEU A 20 -10.32 7.93 6.28
N ASN A 21 -11.42 7.22 6.48
CA ASN A 21 -12.74 7.65 6.03
C ASN A 21 -12.81 7.82 4.50
N LEU A 22 -12.15 6.90 3.78
CA LEU A 22 -12.12 6.90 2.32
C LEU A 22 -12.95 5.76 1.77
N ASN A 23 -13.58 5.96 0.61
CA ASN A 23 -14.20 4.85 -0.09
C ASN A 23 -13.14 4.11 -0.92
N GLN A 24 -13.53 2.98 -1.53
CA GLN A 24 -12.59 2.17 -2.30
C GLN A 24 -11.92 2.95 -3.42
N SER A 25 -12.69 3.71 -4.15
CA SER A 25 -12.17 4.49 -5.27
C SER A 25 -11.17 5.54 -4.80
N GLU A 26 -11.52 6.26 -3.74
CA GLU A 26 -10.64 7.29 -3.17
C GLU A 26 -9.33 6.73 -2.65
N PHE A 27 -9.40 5.52 -2.06
CA PHE A 27 -8.23 4.88 -1.50
C PHE A 27 -7.29 4.32 -2.57
N TRP A 28 -7.85 3.61 -3.55
CA TRP A 28 -7.06 2.85 -4.53
C TRP A 28 -6.64 3.67 -5.75
N SER A 29 -7.43 4.68 -6.13
CA SER A 29 -7.16 5.49 -7.32
C SER A 29 -5.78 6.14 -7.32
N PRO A 30 -5.32 6.75 -6.21
CA PRO A 30 -3.97 7.34 -6.19
C PRO A 30 -2.85 6.33 -6.43
N LEU A 31 -3.10 5.05 -6.19
CA LEU A 31 -2.13 3.99 -6.41
C LEU A 31 -2.18 3.44 -7.83
N GLY A 32 -3.07 3.97 -8.66
CA GLY A 32 -3.26 3.45 -10.00
C GLY A 32 -4.01 2.13 -10.05
N VAL A 33 -4.69 1.77 -8.97
CA VAL A 33 -5.50 0.56 -8.87
C VAL A 33 -6.96 0.91 -9.09
N THR A 34 -7.64 0.14 -9.95
CA THR A 34 -9.06 0.35 -10.19
C THR A 34 -9.88 -0.04 -8.97
N GLN A 35 -11.11 0.47 -8.88
CA GLN A 35 -12.01 0.09 -7.80
C GLN A 35 -12.22 -1.43 -7.78
N SER A 36 -12.39 -2.04 -8.94
CA SER A 36 -12.58 -3.50 -9.06
C SER A 36 -11.35 -4.26 -8.53
N GLY A 37 -10.14 -3.82 -8.90
CA GLY A 37 -8.91 -4.40 -8.41
C GLY A 37 -8.76 -4.25 -6.91
N GLY A 38 -9.04 -3.06 -6.40
CA GLY A 38 -9.00 -2.78 -4.96
C GLY A 38 -10.00 -3.62 -4.20
N SER A 39 -11.21 -3.75 -4.73
CA SER A 39 -12.26 -4.59 -4.12
C SER A 39 -11.80 -6.04 -4.00
N ARG A 40 -11.13 -6.58 -5.01
CA ARG A 40 -10.61 -7.94 -4.98
C ARG A 40 -9.54 -8.11 -3.91
N TYR A 41 -8.63 -7.14 -3.78
CA TYR A 41 -7.61 -7.17 -2.73
C TYR A 41 -8.26 -7.14 -1.35
N GLU A 42 -9.26 -6.30 -1.17
CA GLU A 42 -9.98 -6.21 0.11
C GLU A 42 -10.76 -7.49 0.42
N SER A 43 -11.14 -8.24 -0.61
CA SER A 43 -11.85 -9.52 -0.45
C SER A 43 -10.92 -10.71 -0.19
N GLY A 44 -9.63 -10.49 -0.17
CA GLY A 44 -8.68 -11.55 0.20
C GLY A 44 -7.68 -11.93 -0.88
N ARG A 45 -7.74 -11.32 -2.06
CA ARG A 45 -6.75 -11.57 -3.09
C ARG A 45 -5.40 -11.05 -2.64
N LYS A 46 -4.35 -11.81 -2.88
CA LYS A 46 -2.99 -11.42 -2.50
C LYS A 46 -2.61 -10.10 -3.17
N ILE A 47 -2.13 -9.16 -2.37
CA ILE A 47 -1.69 -7.86 -2.85
C ILE A 47 -0.25 -7.99 -3.35
N PRO A 48 0.02 -7.70 -4.64
CA PRO A 48 1.38 -7.84 -5.19
C PRO A 48 2.38 -6.91 -4.53
N ARG A 49 3.66 -7.27 -4.59
CA ARG A 49 4.74 -6.46 -4.01
C ARG A 49 4.74 -5.01 -4.47
N PRO A 50 4.60 -4.71 -5.77
CA PRO A 50 4.57 -3.31 -6.19
C PRO A 50 3.45 -2.52 -5.54
N VAL A 51 2.29 -3.12 -5.35
CA VAL A 51 1.17 -2.47 -4.69
C VAL A 51 1.43 -2.29 -3.20
N GLN A 52 2.09 -3.27 -2.56
CA GLN A 52 2.51 -3.15 -1.15
C GLN A 52 3.43 -1.94 -0.98
N LYS A 53 4.36 -1.74 -1.89
CA LYS A 53 5.27 -0.60 -1.86
C LYS A 53 4.53 0.72 -2.00
N LEU A 54 3.57 0.77 -2.90
CA LEU A 54 2.75 1.97 -3.08
C LEU A 54 1.91 2.26 -1.84
N LEU A 55 1.38 1.23 -1.18
CA LEU A 55 0.65 1.40 0.06
C LEU A 55 1.54 2.01 1.15
N ALA A 56 2.78 1.56 1.25
CA ALA A 56 3.73 2.10 2.23
C ALA A 56 4.03 3.57 1.95
N ILE A 57 4.17 3.94 0.69
CA ILE A 57 4.46 5.33 0.31
C ILE A 57 3.26 6.24 0.55
N ALA A 58 2.07 5.79 0.16
CA ALA A 58 0.88 6.61 0.21
C ALA A 58 0.27 6.70 1.61
N TYR A 59 0.32 5.62 2.38
CA TYR A 59 -0.41 5.51 3.64
C TYR A 59 0.44 5.10 4.84
N GLY A 60 1.73 4.87 4.64
CA GLY A 60 2.64 4.58 5.74
C GLY A 60 3.04 5.86 6.48
N THR A 61 3.86 5.71 7.51
CA THR A 61 4.43 6.87 8.19
C THR A 61 5.41 7.56 7.24
N GLU A 62 5.75 8.83 7.56
CA GLU A 62 6.74 9.56 6.76
C GLU A 62 8.04 8.79 6.64
N LYS A 63 8.52 8.19 7.74
CA LYS A 63 9.75 7.40 7.72
C LYS A 63 9.62 6.17 6.82
N GLN A 64 8.49 5.49 6.88
CA GLN A 64 8.25 4.33 6.03
C GLN A 64 8.19 4.72 4.56
N ALA A 65 7.50 5.83 4.26
CA ALA A 65 7.39 6.34 2.90
C ALA A 65 8.76 6.74 2.36
N GLU A 66 9.53 7.50 3.13
CA GLU A 66 10.87 7.93 2.75
C GLU A 66 11.80 6.74 2.52
N ALA A 67 11.77 5.77 3.42
CA ALA A 67 12.60 4.57 3.30
C ALA A 67 12.25 3.78 2.05
N MET A 68 10.96 3.68 1.74
CA MET A 68 10.49 2.96 0.56
C MET A 68 10.90 3.68 -0.72
N VAL A 69 10.72 5.00 -0.77
CA VAL A 69 11.11 5.80 -1.93
C VAL A 69 12.62 5.69 -2.16
N GLU A 70 13.40 5.81 -1.09
CA GLU A 70 14.84 5.68 -1.17
C GLU A 70 15.25 4.30 -1.70
N SER A 71 14.60 3.25 -1.19
CA SER A 71 14.83 1.88 -1.64
C SER A 71 14.54 1.71 -3.14
N LEU A 72 13.46 2.32 -3.62
CA LEU A 72 13.09 2.25 -5.04
C LEU A 72 14.03 3.02 -5.94
N ARG A 73 14.59 4.12 -5.42
CA ARG A 73 15.51 4.97 -6.18
C ARG A 73 16.95 4.46 -6.14
N LYS A 74 17.26 3.68 -5.15
CA LYS A 74 18.59 3.09 -5.00
C LYS A 74 18.69 1.88 -5.93
N ARG A 75 19.42 2.06 -6.99
CA ARG A 75 19.65 0.98 -7.95
C ARG A 75 20.93 0.24 -7.60
N ASP A 76 20.82 -1.06 -7.53
CA ASP A 76 21.97 -1.93 -7.48
C ASP A 76 22.49 -2.07 -8.90
N THR A 77 23.53 -1.37 -9.17
CA THR A 77 24.24 -1.54 -10.42
C THR A 77 25.43 -2.42 -10.20
#